data_50e8dd960ffdfd1b17ade60489d1e888
#
_entry.id   50e8dd960ffdfd1b17ade60489d1e888
#
_cell.length_a   1.000
_cell.length_b   1.000
_cell.length_c   1.000
_cell.angle_alpha   90.00
_cell.angle_beta   90.00
_cell.angle_gamma   90.00
#
_symmetry.space_group_name_H-M   'P 1'
#
loop_
_entity.id
_entity.type
_entity.pdbx_description
1 polymer ?
#
loop_
_entity_poly.entity_id
_entity_poly.type
_entity_poly.pdbx_seq_one_letter_code
_entity_poly.pdbx_strand_id
1 'polypeptide(L)'
;MHRANIIRTADGTELFYRDWGSGTPVVFLSGWALPSDFWAYQMTPLSEAGFRCIAYDRRGHGRSSDPGFGYDYDTLADDLAAVLDALHLNDVQVVAHSMSAGEVIRYVSKRQALGIKRIALIGPTLPCLAKSRDNPEGVDRALLYETRRQILDGGFPAWIEANARPFVNPDTPPAMISWVRNMMISCSMKAVIDCNRAMIEADFRAELQKTHIPTLIIHGDRDASMPFELTSRRIVPLMPDVQLTVYENAPHGLPITHAARLNRDLEAFLRSPPLSLPVAARRSA
;
A
#
# COMPACT_ATOMS: atom_id res chain seq x y z
N MET A 1 12.53 3.26 30.83
CA MET A 1 12.16 3.97 29.58
C MET A 1 11.84 2.92 28.54
N HIS A 2 10.56 2.78 28.12
CA HIS A 2 10.26 1.99 26.94
C HIS A 2 11.00 2.62 25.74
N ARG A 3 11.90 1.84 25.10
CA ARG A 3 12.45 2.27 23.80
C ARG A 3 11.27 2.40 22.86
N ALA A 4 11.12 3.56 22.22
CA ALA A 4 10.17 3.71 21.13
C ALA A 4 10.47 2.61 20.08
N ASN A 5 9.45 2.03 19.46
CA ASN A 5 9.61 1.06 18.38
C ASN A 5 10.14 1.80 17.14
N ILE A 6 11.43 1.96 17.05
CA ILE A 6 12.15 2.70 16.01
C ILE A 6 13.15 1.77 15.31
N ILE A 7 13.10 1.78 13.99
CA ILE A 7 14.10 1.15 13.11
C ILE A 7 14.87 2.28 12.43
N ARG A 8 16.20 2.17 12.39
CA ARG A 8 17.05 3.13 11.70
C ARG A 8 17.50 2.54 10.37
N THR A 9 17.21 3.25 9.29
CA THR A 9 17.61 2.90 7.92
C THR A 9 19.08 3.21 7.67
N ALA A 10 19.62 2.77 6.53
CA ALA A 10 21.01 2.97 6.16
C ALA A 10 21.40 4.47 6.01
N ASP A 11 20.44 5.32 5.62
CA ASP A 11 20.64 6.77 5.50
C ASP A 11 20.38 7.53 6.82
N GLY A 12 20.11 6.81 7.91
CA GLY A 12 19.87 7.36 9.25
C GLY A 12 18.43 7.78 9.53
N THR A 13 17.51 7.59 8.60
CA THR A 13 16.08 7.87 8.82
C THR A 13 15.52 6.93 9.90
N GLU A 14 14.78 7.47 10.84
CA GLU A 14 14.14 6.68 11.89
C GLU A 14 12.69 6.38 11.50
N LEU A 15 12.35 5.09 11.39
CA LEU A 15 11.02 4.61 11.07
C LEU A 15 10.35 4.09 12.35
N PHE A 16 9.23 4.67 12.71
CA PHE A 16 8.39 4.17 13.80
C PHE A 16 7.60 2.96 13.30
N TYR A 17 7.44 1.94 14.15
CA TYR A 17 6.61 0.78 13.85
C TYR A 17 5.75 0.34 15.03
N ARG A 18 4.68 -0.40 14.72
CA ARG A 18 3.82 -1.15 15.63
C ARG A 18 4.06 -2.63 15.40
N ASP A 19 4.00 -3.44 16.47
CA ASP A 19 4.19 -4.88 16.41
C ASP A 19 3.23 -5.51 17.42
N TRP A 20 2.17 -6.16 16.94
CA TRP A 20 1.09 -6.69 17.75
C TRP A 20 0.83 -8.15 17.45
N GLY A 21 0.53 -8.94 18.50
CA GLY A 21 0.24 -10.36 18.37
C GLY A 21 1.51 -11.21 18.22
N SER A 22 1.31 -12.45 17.80
CA SER A 22 2.36 -13.45 17.59
C SER A 22 1.94 -14.43 16.50
N GLY A 23 2.91 -15.15 15.91
CA GLY A 23 2.67 -16.12 14.84
C GLY A 23 3.20 -15.66 13.51
N THR A 24 2.52 -16.01 12.40
CA THR A 24 2.95 -15.66 11.05
C THR A 24 3.00 -14.15 10.86
N PRO A 25 4.15 -13.59 10.42
CA PRO A 25 4.29 -12.15 10.28
C PRO A 25 3.50 -11.61 9.08
N VAL A 26 2.76 -10.53 9.32
CA VAL A 26 2.05 -9.74 8.32
C VAL A 26 2.49 -8.29 8.44
N VAL A 27 3.09 -7.75 7.39
CA VAL A 27 3.54 -6.35 7.32
C VAL A 27 2.55 -5.51 6.55
N PHE A 28 2.07 -4.43 7.17
CA PHE A 28 1.09 -3.51 6.60
C PHE A 28 1.76 -2.21 6.20
N LEU A 29 1.54 -1.81 4.94
CA LEU A 29 2.04 -0.56 4.37
C LEU A 29 0.87 0.35 4.02
N SER A 30 0.86 1.54 4.60
CA SER A 30 -0.21 2.53 4.40
C SER A 30 -0.08 3.28 3.07
N GLY A 31 -1.19 3.80 2.58
CA GLY A 31 -1.24 4.64 1.40
C GLY A 31 -0.57 6.01 1.58
N TRP A 32 -0.66 6.84 0.55
CA TRP A 32 -0.18 8.23 0.55
C TRP A 32 -0.79 9.04 1.68
N ALA A 33 0.04 9.79 2.39
CA ALA A 33 -0.30 10.64 3.53
C ALA A 33 -0.94 9.91 4.74
N LEU A 34 -0.89 8.58 4.80
CA LEU A 34 -1.48 7.79 5.89
C LEU A 34 -0.39 7.11 6.73
N PRO A 35 -0.44 7.23 8.07
CA PRO A 35 0.45 6.51 9.00
C PRO A 35 -0.04 5.09 9.27
N SER A 36 0.71 4.34 10.07
CA SER A 36 0.37 2.97 10.50
C SER A 36 -0.94 2.86 11.28
N ASP A 37 -1.41 3.95 11.90
CA ASP A 37 -2.71 4.02 12.57
C ASP A 37 -3.88 3.63 11.65
N PHE A 38 -3.75 3.85 10.36
CA PHE A 38 -4.76 3.51 9.34
C PHE A 38 -5.15 2.02 9.38
N TRP A 39 -4.24 1.15 9.78
CA TRP A 39 -4.43 -0.29 9.82
C TRP A 39 -5.00 -0.81 11.14
N ALA A 40 -5.38 0.06 12.09
CA ALA A 40 -5.85 -0.34 13.40
C ALA A 40 -7.02 -1.36 13.35
N TYR A 41 -7.96 -1.16 12.41
CA TYR A 41 -9.13 -2.05 12.24
C TYR A 41 -8.80 -3.39 11.56
N GLN A 42 -7.63 -3.55 10.96
CA GLN A 42 -7.14 -4.82 10.41
C GLN A 42 -6.21 -5.51 11.41
N MET A 43 -5.26 -4.77 11.97
CA MET A 43 -4.25 -5.33 12.87
C MET A 43 -4.84 -5.90 14.16
N THR A 44 -5.86 -5.23 14.74
CA THR A 44 -6.49 -5.70 15.98
C THR A 44 -7.08 -7.10 15.82
N PRO A 45 -8.07 -7.35 14.93
CA PRO A 45 -8.66 -8.68 14.81
C PRO A 45 -7.68 -9.73 14.25
N LEU A 46 -6.76 -9.35 13.34
CA LEU A 46 -5.80 -10.31 12.80
C LEU A 46 -4.76 -10.72 13.85
N SER A 47 -4.36 -9.81 14.75
CA SER A 47 -3.48 -10.19 15.88
C SER A 47 -4.17 -11.15 16.85
N GLU A 48 -5.46 -10.98 17.11
CA GLU A 48 -6.27 -11.91 17.91
C GLU A 48 -6.47 -13.26 17.19
N ALA A 49 -6.48 -13.26 15.86
CA ALA A 49 -6.54 -14.47 15.03
C ALA A 49 -5.20 -15.21 14.92
N GLY A 50 -4.13 -14.78 15.62
CA GLY A 50 -2.86 -15.47 15.70
C GLY A 50 -1.86 -15.08 14.60
N PHE A 51 -1.96 -13.89 14.06
CA PHE A 51 -0.92 -13.27 13.22
C PHE A 51 -0.06 -12.31 14.06
N ARG A 52 1.22 -12.19 13.71
CA ARG A 52 2.06 -11.08 14.16
C ARG A 52 1.92 -9.92 13.18
N CYS A 53 1.15 -8.91 13.55
CA CYS A 53 0.81 -7.76 12.72
C CYS A 53 1.80 -6.63 12.95
N ILE A 54 2.51 -6.23 11.90
CA ILE A 54 3.51 -5.17 11.94
C ILE A 54 3.09 -4.08 10.96
N ALA A 55 3.06 -2.82 11.39
CA ALA A 55 2.86 -1.67 10.51
C ALA A 55 3.85 -0.58 10.84
N TYR A 56 4.47 0.03 9.85
CA TYR A 56 5.39 1.14 10.08
C TYR A 56 4.90 2.44 9.44
N ASP A 57 5.30 3.55 10.02
CA ASP A 57 5.09 4.86 9.44
C ASP A 57 6.21 5.09 8.41
N ARG A 58 5.84 5.37 7.14
CA ARG A 58 6.78 5.74 6.08
C ARG A 58 7.55 7.00 6.49
N ARG A 59 8.79 7.20 6.02
CA ARG A 59 9.51 8.48 6.18
C ARG A 59 8.61 9.67 5.86
N GLY A 60 8.66 10.73 6.65
CA GLY A 60 7.81 11.91 6.53
C GLY A 60 6.33 11.71 6.89
N HIS A 61 5.95 10.54 7.41
CA HIS A 61 4.59 10.23 7.84
C HIS A 61 4.55 9.89 9.33
N GLY A 62 3.44 10.21 9.99
CA GLY A 62 3.18 9.82 11.37
C GLY A 62 4.30 10.18 12.34
N ARG A 63 4.92 9.16 12.95
CA ARG A 63 5.97 9.29 13.97
C ARG A 63 7.39 9.05 13.43
N SER A 64 7.51 8.72 12.15
CA SER A 64 8.81 8.56 11.50
C SER A 64 9.48 9.90 11.23
N SER A 65 10.81 9.90 11.11
CA SER A 65 11.58 11.11 10.76
C SER A 65 11.14 11.67 9.41
N ASP A 66 11.22 12.98 9.28
CA ASP A 66 11.09 13.72 8.02
C ASP A 66 12.48 14.17 7.54
N PRO A 67 13.19 13.35 6.74
CA PRO A 67 14.52 13.70 6.26
C PRO A 67 14.50 14.76 5.16
N GLY A 68 13.34 15.06 4.55
CA GLY A 68 13.20 15.98 3.44
C GLY A 68 13.63 15.42 2.07
N PHE A 69 13.97 14.13 1.98
CA PHE A 69 14.40 13.43 0.76
C PHE A 69 14.06 11.92 0.80
N GLY A 70 14.25 11.23 -0.33
CA GLY A 70 14.10 9.77 -0.41
C GLY A 70 12.65 9.32 -0.45
N TYR A 71 11.77 10.09 -1.07
CA TYR A 71 10.35 9.75 -1.22
C TYR A 71 10.06 9.06 -2.56
N ASP A 72 11.10 8.60 -3.25
CA ASP A 72 10.99 7.76 -4.45
C ASP A 72 10.84 6.28 -4.08
N TYR A 73 10.31 5.49 -5.02
CA TYR A 73 10.02 4.08 -4.78
C TYR A 73 11.25 3.21 -4.51
N ASP A 74 12.44 3.60 -5.00
CA ASP A 74 13.68 2.85 -4.74
C ASP A 74 14.07 2.96 -3.28
N THR A 75 14.05 4.17 -2.74
CA THR A 75 14.33 4.44 -1.32
C THR A 75 13.25 3.85 -0.42
N LEU A 76 11.96 3.97 -0.78
CA LEU A 76 10.86 3.40 0.00
C LEU A 76 10.89 1.86 0.04
N ALA A 77 11.33 1.21 -1.04
CA ALA A 77 11.58 -0.23 -1.05
C ALA A 77 12.78 -0.63 -0.17
N ASP A 78 13.81 0.20 -0.09
CA ASP A 78 14.94 -0.01 0.84
C ASP A 78 14.51 0.22 2.30
N ASP A 79 13.57 1.12 2.58
CA ASP A 79 12.94 1.27 3.90
C ASP A 79 12.18 0.00 4.32
N LEU A 80 11.40 -0.59 3.41
CA LEU A 80 10.74 -1.87 3.66
C LEU A 80 11.78 -2.97 3.95
N ALA A 81 12.88 -3.02 3.19
CA ALA A 81 13.96 -3.96 3.46
C ALA A 81 14.55 -3.76 4.87
N ALA A 82 14.80 -2.52 5.28
CA ALA A 82 15.31 -2.22 6.61
C ALA A 82 14.36 -2.68 7.73
N VAL A 83 13.05 -2.58 7.52
CA VAL A 83 12.03 -3.10 8.47
C VAL A 83 12.10 -4.60 8.56
N LEU A 84 12.14 -5.31 7.41
CA LEU A 84 12.20 -6.78 7.39
C LEU A 84 13.48 -7.30 8.05
N ASP A 85 14.62 -6.69 7.74
CA ASP A 85 15.93 -7.07 8.27
C ASP A 85 16.04 -6.79 9.78
N ALA A 86 15.65 -5.60 10.24
CA ALA A 86 15.77 -5.21 11.65
C ALA A 86 14.88 -6.03 12.58
N LEU A 87 13.74 -6.51 12.09
CA LEU A 87 12.81 -7.36 12.86
C LEU A 87 13.03 -8.86 12.59
N HIS A 88 14.06 -9.23 11.81
CA HIS A 88 14.41 -10.60 11.43
C HIS A 88 13.22 -11.36 10.84
N LEU A 89 12.47 -10.69 9.95
CA LEU A 89 11.26 -11.23 9.37
C LEU A 89 11.58 -12.08 8.14
N ASN A 90 11.18 -13.33 8.21
CA ASN A 90 11.23 -14.27 7.09
C ASN A 90 9.82 -14.81 6.83
N ASP A 91 9.57 -15.24 5.60
CA ASP A 91 8.28 -15.81 5.23
C ASP A 91 7.08 -14.86 5.46
N VAL A 92 7.31 -13.58 5.19
CA VAL A 92 6.40 -12.49 5.48
C VAL A 92 5.24 -12.47 4.50
N GLN A 93 4.08 -12.14 4.98
CA GLN A 93 2.93 -11.74 4.17
C GLN A 93 2.81 -10.21 4.20
N VAL A 94 2.53 -9.60 3.06
CA VAL A 94 2.51 -8.14 2.96
C VAL A 94 1.13 -7.68 2.54
N VAL A 95 0.59 -6.68 3.25
CA VAL A 95 -0.67 -6.01 2.92
C VAL A 95 -0.36 -4.54 2.63
N ALA A 96 -0.62 -4.11 1.40
CA ALA A 96 -0.27 -2.77 0.94
C ALA A 96 -1.50 -2.03 0.40
N HIS A 97 -1.70 -0.78 0.82
CA HIS A 97 -2.79 0.06 0.36
C HIS A 97 -2.31 1.15 -0.59
N SER A 98 -2.99 1.31 -1.73
CA SER A 98 -2.80 2.46 -2.63
C SER A 98 -1.34 2.59 -3.11
N MET A 99 -0.67 3.72 -2.81
CA MET A 99 0.71 4.01 -3.16
C MET A 99 1.69 2.90 -2.75
N SER A 100 1.52 2.33 -1.57
CA SER A 100 2.48 1.35 -1.06
C SER A 100 2.53 0.04 -1.84
N ALA A 101 1.56 -0.21 -2.71
CA ALA A 101 1.64 -1.29 -3.69
C ALA A 101 2.92 -1.18 -4.55
N GLY A 102 3.28 0.04 -4.97
CA GLY A 102 4.50 0.29 -5.72
C GLY A 102 5.77 0.03 -4.91
N GLU A 103 5.77 0.33 -3.61
CA GLU A 103 6.90 0.01 -2.72
C GLU A 103 7.16 -1.49 -2.65
N VAL A 104 6.09 -2.27 -2.49
CA VAL A 104 6.17 -3.74 -2.42
C VAL A 104 6.65 -4.32 -3.75
N ILE A 105 6.10 -3.90 -4.88
CA ILE A 105 6.50 -4.39 -6.20
C ILE A 105 7.95 -4.00 -6.51
N ARG A 106 8.37 -2.79 -6.15
CA ARG A 106 9.78 -2.36 -6.29
C ARG A 106 10.71 -3.17 -5.40
N TYR A 107 10.32 -3.46 -4.15
CA TYR A 107 11.08 -4.34 -3.26
C TYR A 107 11.24 -5.73 -3.85
N VAL A 108 10.14 -6.35 -4.30
CA VAL A 108 10.15 -7.68 -4.93
C VAL A 108 11.08 -7.73 -6.14
N SER A 109 11.04 -6.71 -6.99
CA SER A 109 11.91 -6.59 -8.16
C SER A 109 13.38 -6.43 -7.79
N LYS A 110 13.71 -5.55 -6.84
CA LYS A 110 15.09 -5.27 -6.39
C LYS A 110 15.72 -6.43 -5.62
N ARG A 111 14.94 -7.12 -4.78
CA ARG A 111 15.41 -8.15 -3.84
C ARG A 111 15.03 -9.58 -4.25
N GLN A 112 14.55 -9.77 -5.48
CA GLN A 112 14.13 -11.09 -5.99
C GLN A 112 13.14 -11.80 -5.05
N ALA A 113 12.18 -11.05 -4.52
CA ALA A 113 11.15 -11.54 -3.61
C ALA A 113 11.65 -12.09 -2.26
N LEU A 114 12.89 -11.77 -1.86
CA LEU A 114 13.50 -12.30 -0.64
C LEU A 114 12.58 -12.07 0.58
N GLY A 115 12.20 -13.15 1.24
CA GLY A 115 11.43 -13.12 2.49
C GLY A 115 9.92 -12.91 2.35
N ILE A 116 9.36 -12.59 1.15
CA ILE A 116 7.92 -12.39 0.97
C ILE A 116 7.25 -13.66 0.40
N LYS A 117 6.20 -14.14 1.07
CA LYS A 117 5.42 -15.31 0.63
C LYS A 117 4.11 -14.97 -0.07
N ARG A 118 3.46 -13.87 0.32
CA ARG A 118 2.15 -13.44 -0.21
C ARG A 118 2.05 -11.94 -0.21
N ILE A 119 1.27 -11.43 -1.14
CA ILE A 119 1.00 -9.99 -1.27
C ILE A 119 -0.51 -9.78 -1.37
N ALA A 120 -1.07 -8.90 -0.52
CA ALA A 120 -2.42 -8.37 -0.69
C ALA A 120 -2.34 -6.88 -1.04
N LEU A 121 -2.84 -6.50 -2.21
CA LEU A 121 -2.88 -5.13 -2.70
C LEU A 121 -4.30 -4.58 -2.58
N ILE A 122 -4.47 -3.51 -1.83
CA ILE A 122 -5.78 -2.90 -1.56
C ILE A 122 -5.86 -1.55 -2.28
N GLY A 123 -6.73 -1.43 -3.28
CA GLY A 123 -6.86 -0.21 -4.08
C GLY A 123 -5.53 0.31 -4.64
N PRO A 124 -4.68 -0.52 -5.31
CA PRO A 124 -3.34 -0.15 -5.72
C PRO A 124 -3.30 0.97 -6.77
N THR A 125 -2.23 1.77 -6.78
CA THR A 125 -1.98 2.83 -7.79
C THR A 125 -1.29 2.33 -9.06
N LEU A 126 -1.15 1.03 -9.20
CA LEU A 126 -0.47 0.36 -10.30
C LEU A 126 -1.39 0.16 -11.53
N PRO A 127 -0.87 -0.14 -12.73
CA PRO A 127 0.54 -0.34 -13.08
C PRO A 127 1.29 0.93 -13.47
N CYS A 128 0.61 1.90 -14.08
CA CYS A 128 1.17 3.16 -14.57
C CYS A 128 0.03 4.16 -14.75
N LEU A 129 0.07 5.30 -14.06
CA LEU A 129 -0.99 6.29 -14.08
C LEU A 129 -0.88 7.23 -15.28
N ALA A 130 0.34 7.67 -15.62
CA ALA A 130 0.56 8.72 -16.59
C ALA A 130 0.40 8.21 -18.02
N LYS A 131 -0.29 9.02 -18.84
CA LYS A 131 -0.38 8.81 -20.29
C LYS A 131 0.98 8.97 -20.95
N SER A 132 1.28 8.05 -21.85
CA SER A 132 2.47 8.06 -22.70
C SER A 132 2.17 7.37 -24.03
N ARG A 133 3.15 7.34 -24.95
CA ARG A 133 2.99 6.67 -26.23
C ARG A 133 2.64 5.18 -26.09
N ASP A 134 3.21 4.51 -25.10
CA ASP A 134 3.03 3.08 -24.77
C ASP A 134 2.03 2.84 -23.63
N ASN A 135 1.41 3.91 -23.10
CA ASN A 135 0.30 3.90 -22.17
C ASN A 135 -0.80 4.92 -22.59
N PRO A 136 -1.44 4.75 -23.75
CA PRO A 136 -2.38 5.72 -24.30
C PRO A 136 -3.67 5.88 -23.45
N GLU A 137 -4.00 4.89 -22.64
CA GLU A 137 -5.16 4.89 -21.73
C GLU A 137 -4.87 5.56 -20.38
N GLY A 138 -3.63 5.96 -20.13
CA GLY A 138 -3.24 6.67 -18.92
C GLY A 138 -3.87 8.06 -18.84
N VAL A 139 -3.81 8.66 -17.68
CA VAL A 139 -4.29 10.02 -17.40
C VAL A 139 -3.26 11.04 -17.87
N ASP A 140 -3.72 12.14 -18.43
CA ASP A 140 -2.83 13.24 -18.83
C ASP A 140 -1.99 13.72 -17.62
N ARG A 141 -0.70 13.90 -17.85
CA ARG A 141 0.23 14.32 -16.77
C ARG A 141 -0.19 15.64 -16.14
N ALA A 142 -0.72 16.58 -16.92
CA ALA A 142 -1.17 17.87 -16.40
C ALA A 142 -2.31 17.69 -15.38
N LEU A 143 -3.25 16.75 -15.62
CA LEU A 143 -4.32 16.43 -14.68
C LEU A 143 -3.79 15.75 -13.42
N LEU A 144 -2.82 14.86 -13.54
CA LEU A 144 -2.20 14.19 -12.38
C LEU A 144 -1.43 15.22 -11.52
N TYR A 145 -0.74 16.16 -12.11
CA TYR A 145 -0.04 17.23 -11.39
C TYR A 145 -0.96 18.32 -10.83
N GLU A 146 -2.23 18.33 -11.22
CA GLU A 146 -3.21 19.28 -10.69
C GLU A 146 -3.41 19.12 -9.18
N THR A 147 -3.44 17.88 -8.66
CA THR A 147 -3.47 17.60 -7.21
C THR A 147 -2.31 18.30 -6.50
N ARG A 148 -1.10 18.17 -7.04
CA ARG A 148 0.08 18.83 -6.50
C ARG A 148 -0.06 20.36 -6.50
N ARG A 149 -0.57 20.93 -7.60
CA ARG A 149 -0.82 22.37 -7.73
C ARG A 149 -1.84 22.85 -6.70
N GLN A 150 -2.96 22.15 -6.56
CA GLN A 150 -4.01 22.49 -5.58
C GLN A 150 -3.47 22.49 -4.13
N ILE A 151 -2.63 21.50 -3.80
CA ILE A 151 -2.00 21.42 -2.48
C ILE A 151 -1.04 22.59 -2.23
N LEU A 152 -0.23 22.96 -3.22
CA LEU A 152 0.75 24.04 -3.08
C LEU A 152 0.10 25.42 -3.07
N ASP A 153 -0.94 25.65 -3.87
CA ASP A 153 -1.60 26.95 -4.01
C ASP A 153 -2.70 27.15 -2.96
N GLY A 154 -3.49 26.10 -2.67
CA GLY A 154 -4.66 26.18 -1.79
C GLY A 154 -4.44 25.61 -0.38
N GLY A 155 -3.32 24.94 -0.16
CA GLY A 155 -2.98 24.30 1.11
C GLY A 155 -3.48 22.86 1.24
N PHE A 156 -2.63 22.02 1.83
CA PHE A 156 -2.93 20.60 2.06
C PHE A 156 -4.18 20.37 2.95
N PRO A 157 -4.41 21.14 4.01
CA PRO A 157 -5.64 21.01 4.80
C PRO A 157 -6.94 21.22 3.99
N ALA A 158 -6.96 22.20 3.09
CA ALA A 158 -8.11 22.45 2.23
C ALA A 158 -8.31 21.30 1.21
N TRP A 159 -7.23 20.78 0.66
CA TRP A 159 -7.28 19.62 -0.22
C TRP A 159 -7.83 18.38 0.50
N ILE A 160 -7.38 18.10 1.75
CA ILE A 160 -7.89 17.00 2.56
C ILE A 160 -9.40 17.17 2.79
N GLU A 161 -9.86 18.37 3.13
CA GLU A 161 -11.29 18.65 3.37
C GLU A 161 -12.15 18.30 2.15
N ALA A 162 -11.69 18.72 0.96
CA ALA A 162 -12.40 18.48 -0.29
C ALA A 162 -12.43 16.98 -0.68
N ASN A 163 -11.38 16.20 -0.30
CA ASN A 163 -11.23 14.82 -0.71
C ASN A 163 -11.61 13.78 0.37
N ALA A 164 -11.89 14.21 1.61
CA ALA A 164 -12.22 13.31 2.71
C ALA A 164 -13.52 12.53 2.48
N ARG A 165 -14.54 13.17 1.88
CA ARG A 165 -15.83 12.53 1.60
C ARG A 165 -15.73 11.49 0.46
N PRO A 166 -15.11 11.78 -0.70
CA PRO A 166 -14.90 10.79 -1.76
C PRO A 166 -14.03 9.58 -1.34
N PHE A 167 -13.21 9.75 -0.30
CA PHE A 167 -12.36 8.67 0.22
C PHE A 167 -13.14 7.57 0.94
N VAL A 168 -14.32 7.89 1.49
CA VAL A 168 -15.16 6.98 2.29
C VAL A 168 -16.60 6.92 1.75
N ASN A 169 -17.42 6.04 2.30
CA ASN A 169 -18.83 5.96 1.96
C ASN A 169 -19.62 7.20 2.48
N PRO A 170 -20.72 7.57 1.81
CA PRO A 170 -21.56 8.71 2.23
C PRO A 170 -22.12 8.60 3.66
N ASP A 171 -22.36 7.38 4.14
CA ASP A 171 -22.88 7.05 5.46
C ASP A 171 -21.79 6.91 6.55
N THR A 172 -20.52 7.10 6.18
CA THR A 172 -19.41 7.03 7.15
C THR A 172 -19.57 8.09 8.23
N PRO A 173 -19.53 7.71 9.54
CA PRO A 173 -19.70 8.64 10.64
C PRO A 173 -18.71 9.82 10.61
N PRO A 174 -19.14 11.05 10.93
CA PRO A 174 -18.25 12.22 10.93
C PRO A 174 -16.99 12.05 11.80
N ALA A 175 -17.10 11.34 12.93
CA ALA A 175 -15.95 11.04 13.79
C ALA A 175 -14.88 10.21 13.07
N MET A 176 -15.28 9.24 12.24
CA MET A 176 -14.37 8.44 11.45
C MET A 176 -13.68 9.27 10.37
N ILE A 177 -14.43 10.14 9.69
CA ILE A 177 -13.88 11.07 8.69
C ILE A 177 -12.85 12.00 9.36
N SER A 178 -13.18 12.54 10.53
CA SER A 178 -12.27 13.39 11.30
C SER A 178 -11.01 12.64 11.72
N TRP A 179 -11.11 11.37 12.10
CA TRP A 179 -9.96 10.54 12.44
C TRP A 179 -9.02 10.34 11.26
N VAL A 180 -9.55 10.02 10.07
CA VAL A 180 -8.75 9.91 8.83
C VAL A 180 -8.08 11.24 8.47
N ARG A 181 -8.82 12.34 8.54
CA ARG A 181 -8.26 13.69 8.26
C ARG A 181 -7.11 14.04 9.19
N ASN A 182 -7.25 13.74 10.49
CA ASN A 182 -6.19 14.00 11.47
C ASN A 182 -4.94 13.15 11.20
N MET A 183 -5.09 11.92 10.71
CA MET A 183 -3.96 11.11 10.26
C MET A 183 -3.25 11.75 9.07
N MET A 184 -4.00 12.16 8.04
CA MET A 184 -3.42 12.72 6.83
C MET A 184 -2.70 14.06 7.07
N ILE A 185 -3.28 14.94 7.88
CA ILE A 185 -2.73 16.28 8.13
C ILE A 185 -1.40 16.26 8.90
N SER A 186 -1.08 15.15 9.57
CA SER A 186 0.20 14.97 10.26
C SER A 186 1.37 14.60 9.33
N CYS A 187 1.09 14.34 8.05
CA CYS A 187 2.13 14.03 7.07
C CYS A 187 2.94 15.28 6.70
N SER A 188 4.25 15.11 6.54
CA SER A 188 5.14 16.18 6.06
C SER A 188 4.70 16.66 4.67
N MET A 189 4.63 17.99 4.50
CA MET A 189 4.31 18.59 3.19
C MET A 189 5.30 18.14 2.10
N LYS A 190 6.58 18.00 2.45
CA LYS A 190 7.63 17.53 1.52
C LYS A 190 7.33 16.08 1.09
N ALA A 191 7.00 15.20 2.03
CA ALA A 191 6.61 13.82 1.75
C ALA A 191 5.33 13.75 0.89
N VAL A 192 4.30 14.54 1.22
CA VAL A 192 3.05 14.63 0.45
C VAL A 192 3.34 14.92 -1.02
N ILE A 193 4.14 15.94 -1.29
CA ILE A 193 4.42 16.42 -2.65
C ILE A 193 5.33 15.48 -3.43
N ASP A 194 6.38 14.94 -2.81
CA ASP A 194 7.34 14.09 -3.49
C ASP A 194 6.81 12.66 -3.70
N CYS A 195 6.07 12.11 -2.74
CA CYS A 195 5.35 10.84 -2.93
C CYS A 195 4.30 10.93 -4.04
N ASN A 196 3.56 12.05 -4.12
CA ASN A 196 2.61 12.26 -5.22
C ASN A 196 3.34 12.26 -6.58
N ARG A 197 4.48 12.95 -6.68
CA ARG A 197 5.31 12.92 -7.90
C ARG A 197 5.78 11.50 -8.21
N ALA A 198 6.28 10.76 -7.23
CA ALA A 198 6.73 9.37 -7.43
C ALA A 198 5.63 8.48 -8.00
N MET A 199 4.38 8.60 -7.50
CA MET A 199 3.22 7.87 -8.05
C MET A 199 2.94 8.23 -9.52
N ILE A 200 3.03 9.51 -9.88
CA ILE A 200 2.74 9.99 -11.25
C ILE A 200 3.80 9.49 -12.24
N GLU A 201 5.06 9.47 -11.82
CA GLU A 201 6.19 9.18 -12.70
C GLU A 201 6.49 7.68 -12.82
N ALA A 202 5.95 6.85 -11.93
CA ALA A 202 6.25 5.42 -11.89
C ALA A 202 5.57 4.63 -13.01
N ASP A 203 6.30 3.62 -13.49
CA ASP A 203 5.78 2.57 -14.36
C ASP A 203 6.26 1.21 -13.85
N PHE A 204 5.32 0.40 -13.40
CA PHE A 204 5.58 -0.92 -12.82
C PHE A 204 5.21 -2.08 -13.73
N ARG A 205 4.88 -1.84 -15.00
CA ARG A 205 4.40 -2.89 -15.92
C ARG A 205 5.42 -4.03 -16.07
N ALA A 206 6.70 -3.69 -16.20
CA ALA A 206 7.76 -4.69 -16.34
C ALA A 206 8.03 -5.50 -15.06
N GLU A 207 7.91 -4.84 -13.89
CA GLU A 207 8.10 -5.50 -12.58
C GLU A 207 6.94 -6.43 -12.23
N LEU A 208 5.70 -6.01 -12.54
CA LEU A 208 4.51 -6.85 -12.34
C LEU A 208 4.59 -8.16 -13.13
N GLN A 209 5.06 -8.11 -14.39
CA GLN A 209 5.24 -9.31 -15.21
C GLN A 209 6.24 -10.32 -14.63
N LYS A 210 7.17 -9.84 -13.82
CA LYS A 210 8.20 -10.66 -13.15
C LYS A 210 7.85 -11.05 -11.72
N THR A 211 6.70 -10.60 -11.22
CA THR A 211 6.23 -10.91 -9.87
C THR A 211 5.46 -12.22 -9.88
N HIS A 212 6.07 -13.28 -9.32
CA HIS A 212 5.51 -14.64 -9.23
C HIS A 212 5.05 -14.99 -7.81
N ILE A 213 4.89 -14.00 -6.95
CA ILE A 213 4.38 -14.20 -5.60
C ILE A 213 2.84 -14.27 -5.66
N PRO A 214 2.19 -15.25 -4.98
CA PRO A 214 0.74 -15.28 -4.87
C PRO A 214 0.19 -13.95 -4.39
N THR A 215 -0.62 -13.31 -5.22
CA THR A 215 -1.10 -11.95 -4.98
C THR A 215 -2.62 -11.90 -4.99
N LEU A 216 -3.21 -11.29 -3.95
CA LEU A 216 -4.62 -10.93 -3.89
C LEU A 216 -4.75 -9.42 -4.12
N ILE A 217 -5.57 -9.03 -5.07
CA ILE A 217 -5.98 -7.64 -5.24
C ILE A 217 -7.43 -7.49 -4.75
N ILE A 218 -7.66 -6.51 -3.87
CA ILE A 218 -9.01 -6.11 -3.46
C ILE A 218 -9.20 -4.65 -3.86
N HIS A 219 -10.26 -4.36 -4.62
CA HIS A 219 -10.53 -3.01 -5.11
C HIS A 219 -12.01 -2.68 -5.03
N GLY A 220 -12.33 -1.44 -4.70
CA GLY A 220 -13.70 -0.94 -4.69
C GLY A 220 -14.13 -0.42 -6.07
N ASP A 221 -15.33 -0.77 -6.53
CA ASP A 221 -15.87 -0.29 -7.81
C ASP A 221 -16.25 1.20 -7.81
N ARG A 222 -16.27 1.85 -6.63
CA ARG A 222 -16.53 3.28 -6.42
C ARG A 222 -15.28 4.04 -5.97
N ASP A 223 -14.11 3.49 -6.19
CA ASP A 223 -12.85 4.15 -5.89
C ASP A 223 -12.64 5.36 -6.83
N ALA A 224 -12.93 6.55 -6.30
CA ALA A 224 -12.76 7.81 -7.03
C ALA A 224 -11.30 8.31 -7.03
N SER A 225 -10.48 7.84 -6.09
CA SER A 225 -9.07 8.23 -5.99
C SER A 225 -8.20 7.48 -7.00
N MET A 226 -8.42 6.16 -7.11
CA MET A 226 -7.70 5.27 -8.00
C MET A 226 -8.70 4.41 -8.79
N PRO A 227 -9.28 4.94 -9.88
CA PRO A 227 -10.34 4.24 -10.60
C PRO A 227 -9.94 2.81 -11.00
N PHE A 228 -10.80 1.85 -10.69
CA PHE A 228 -10.59 0.42 -10.92
C PHE A 228 -10.12 0.11 -12.36
N GLU A 229 -10.76 0.72 -13.35
CA GLU A 229 -10.47 0.48 -14.77
C GLU A 229 -9.07 0.95 -15.18
N LEU A 230 -8.53 1.96 -14.51
CA LEU A 230 -7.19 2.51 -14.78
C LEU A 230 -6.08 1.81 -13.98
N THR A 231 -6.45 1.02 -12.98
CA THR A 231 -5.52 0.44 -12.02
C THR A 231 -5.66 -1.09 -11.94
N SER A 232 -6.38 -1.63 -10.98
CA SER A 232 -6.42 -3.08 -10.72
C SER A 232 -6.84 -3.92 -11.91
N ARG A 233 -7.79 -3.46 -12.74
CA ARG A 233 -8.17 -4.16 -13.96
C ARG A 233 -6.99 -4.36 -14.91
N ARG A 234 -6.07 -3.40 -14.94
CA ARG A 234 -4.88 -3.42 -15.81
C ARG A 234 -3.70 -4.20 -15.21
N ILE A 235 -3.73 -4.47 -13.91
CA ILE A 235 -2.71 -5.31 -13.26
C ILE A 235 -2.91 -6.79 -13.61
N VAL A 236 -4.16 -7.26 -13.61
CA VAL A 236 -4.50 -8.69 -13.77
C VAL A 236 -3.80 -9.35 -14.98
N PRO A 237 -3.84 -8.78 -16.19
CA PRO A 237 -3.16 -9.40 -17.35
C PRO A 237 -1.63 -9.36 -17.28
N LEU A 238 -1.05 -8.60 -16.34
CA LEU A 238 0.40 -8.45 -16.20
C LEU A 238 1.01 -9.42 -15.18
N MET A 239 0.21 -9.93 -14.24
CA MET A 239 0.71 -10.78 -13.16
C MET A 239 0.30 -12.24 -13.37
N PRO A 240 1.24 -13.21 -13.29
CA PRO A 240 0.93 -14.63 -13.50
C PRO A 240 0.09 -15.25 -12.37
N ASP A 241 0.33 -14.89 -11.11
CA ASP A 241 -0.30 -15.48 -9.92
C ASP A 241 -1.12 -14.44 -9.15
N VAL A 242 -2.20 -13.95 -9.78
CA VAL A 242 -3.05 -12.90 -9.21
C VAL A 242 -4.50 -13.34 -9.08
N GLN A 243 -5.11 -13.03 -7.93
CA GLN A 243 -6.54 -13.11 -7.69
C GLN A 243 -7.09 -11.70 -7.54
N LEU A 244 -8.25 -11.42 -8.14
CA LEU A 244 -8.92 -10.13 -8.04
C LEU A 244 -10.28 -10.29 -7.38
N THR A 245 -10.53 -9.51 -6.34
CA THR A 245 -11.83 -9.38 -5.69
C THR A 245 -12.29 -7.93 -5.77
N VAL A 246 -13.41 -7.70 -6.41
CA VAL A 246 -14.02 -6.36 -6.48
C VAL A 246 -15.07 -6.22 -5.38
N TYR A 247 -14.98 -5.13 -4.62
CA TYR A 247 -15.98 -4.79 -3.59
C TYR A 247 -16.99 -3.83 -4.18
N GLU A 248 -18.23 -4.29 -4.23
CA GLU A 248 -19.34 -3.48 -4.72
C GLU A 248 -19.61 -2.29 -3.79
N ASN A 249 -19.84 -1.12 -4.38
CA ASN A 249 -20.07 0.16 -3.71
C ASN A 249 -18.96 0.58 -2.74
N ALA A 250 -17.74 0.06 -2.86
CA ALA A 250 -16.63 0.37 -1.99
C ALA A 250 -15.76 1.51 -2.55
N PRO A 251 -15.40 2.50 -1.70
CA PRO A 251 -14.52 3.61 -2.05
C PRO A 251 -13.04 3.25 -1.84
N HIS A 252 -12.13 4.22 -2.04
CA HIS A 252 -10.70 4.04 -1.79
C HIS A 252 -10.36 3.69 -0.33
N GLY A 253 -11.10 4.26 0.62
CA GLY A 253 -10.98 3.99 2.05
C GLY A 253 -11.63 2.68 2.52
N LEU A 254 -11.74 1.68 1.65
CA LEU A 254 -12.36 0.39 1.98
C LEU A 254 -11.78 -0.32 3.22
N PRO A 255 -10.51 -0.15 3.61
CA PRO A 255 -10.02 -0.69 4.88
C PRO A 255 -10.79 -0.18 6.11
N ILE A 256 -11.41 0.98 6.00
CA ILE A 256 -12.25 1.58 7.06
C ILE A 256 -13.71 1.21 6.83
N THR A 257 -14.24 1.47 5.63
CA THR A 257 -15.67 1.35 5.34
C THR A 257 -16.14 -0.10 5.22
N HIS A 258 -15.25 -1.01 4.84
CA HIS A 258 -15.50 -2.43 4.65
C HIS A 258 -14.61 -3.31 5.53
N ALA A 259 -14.18 -2.80 6.70
CA ALA A 259 -13.19 -3.45 7.56
C ALA A 259 -13.51 -4.91 7.88
N ALA A 260 -14.75 -5.21 8.28
CA ALA A 260 -15.14 -6.57 8.64
C ALA A 260 -15.07 -7.57 7.47
N ARG A 261 -15.42 -7.14 6.24
CA ARG A 261 -15.29 -7.96 5.04
C ARG A 261 -13.82 -8.12 4.67
N LEU A 262 -13.07 -7.03 4.68
CA LEU A 262 -11.64 -7.04 4.36
C LEU A 262 -10.87 -7.97 5.30
N ASN A 263 -11.17 -7.95 6.60
CA ASN A 263 -10.50 -8.81 7.58
C ASN A 263 -10.74 -10.29 7.30
N ARG A 264 -11.97 -10.68 6.95
CA ARG A 264 -12.28 -12.07 6.56
C ARG A 264 -11.55 -12.50 5.28
N ASP A 265 -11.56 -11.66 4.27
CA ASP A 265 -10.94 -11.97 2.97
C ASP A 265 -9.41 -12.02 3.11
N LEU A 266 -8.81 -11.10 3.89
CA LEU A 266 -7.39 -11.14 4.22
C LEU A 266 -7.04 -12.40 5.02
N GLU A 267 -7.76 -12.72 6.09
CA GLU A 267 -7.50 -13.92 6.89
C GLU A 267 -7.55 -15.18 6.04
N ALA A 268 -8.58 -15.32 5.18
CA ALA A 268 -8.71 -16.46 4.29
C ALA A 268 -7.52 -16.57 3.31
N PHE A 269 -7.09 -15.47 2.71
CA PHE A 269 -5.94 -15.43 1.81
C PHE A 269 -4.63 -15.71 2.54
N LEU A 270 -4.40 -15.10 3.70
CA LEU A 270 -3.18 -15.24 4.49
C LEU A 270 -3.01 -16.68 5.03
N ARG A 271 -4.10 -17.41 5.28
CA ARG A 271 -4.09 -18.82 5.72
C ARG A 271 -4.14 -19.84 4.59
N SER A 272 -4.41 -19.42 3.35
CA SER A 272 -4.52 -20.37 2.25
C SER A 272 -3.24 -21.20 2.09
N PRO A 273 -3.33 -22.48 1.69
CA PRO A 273 -2.14 -23.24 1.36
C PRO A 273 -1.36 -22.57 0.21
N PRO A 274 -0.05 -22.79 0.07
CA PRO A 274 0.68 -22.35 -1.12
C PRO A 274 -0.07 -22.82 -2.36
N LEU A 275 -0.23 -21.94 -3.36
CA LEU A 275 -0.77 -22.37 -4.66
C LEU A 275 0.14 -23.49 -5.16
N SER A 276 -0.41 -24.70 -5.31
CA SER A 276 0.32 -25.79 -5.95
C SER A 276 0.53 -25.38 -7.40
N LEU A 277 1.76 -25.08 -7.78
CA LEU A 277 2.12 -24.95 -9.19
C LEU A 277 1.61 -26.18 -9.92
N PRO A 278 0.92 -26.06 -11.06
CA PRO A 278 0.59 -27.21 -11.88
C PRO A 278 1.92 -27.93 -12.18
N VAL A 279 2.00 -29.20 -11.77
CA VAL A 279 3.13 -30.07 -12.06
C VAL A 279 3.27 -30.07 -13.58
N ALA A 280 4.28 -29.36 -14.08
CA ALA A 280 4.62 -29.44 -15.49
C ALA A 280 4.81 -30.93 -15.78
N ALA A 281 3.98 -31.46 -16.69
CA ALA A 281 4.01 -32.85 -17.11
C ALA A 281 5.46 -33.23 -17.45
N ARG A 282 6.08 -34.07 -16.63
CA ARG A 282 7.37 -34.67 -16.94
C ARG A 282 7.13 -35.45 -18.22
N ARG A 283 7.59 -34.91 -19.33
CA ARG A 283 7.77 -35.70 -20.58
C ARG A 283 8.86 -36.72 -20.25
N SER A 284 8.43 -37.94 -20.03
CA SER A 284 9.30 -39.11 -20.11
C SER A 284 9.86 -39.19 -21.52
N ALA A 285 11.18 -39.08 -21.63
CA ALA A 285 11.92 -39.47 -22.82
C ALA A 285 12.17 -40.98 -22.76
#